data_f1ddef97968b9c24b33d67a464c29c22
#
_entry.id   f1ddef97968b9c24b33d67a464c29c22
#
_cell.length_a   1.000
_cell.length_b   1.000
_cell.length_c   1.000
_cell.angle_alpha   90.00
_cell.angle_beta   90.00
_cell.angle_gamma   90.00
#
_symmetry.space_group_name_H-M   'P 1'
#
loop_
_entity.id
_entity.type
_entity.pdbx_description
1 polymer ?
#
loop_
_entity_poly.entity_id
_entity_poly.type
_entity_poly.pdbx_seq_one_letter_code
_entity_poly.pdbx_strand_id
1 'polypeptide(L)'
;MRPTRRAAAFGSAGLLVTATLIAGAVTAPVANAAAAGGGKDLEAKGVAVAAAKAAKKGVTWQDCPEGWGLEKPIQCGWVTVPLNYAKPNGKQIKLAVDHIGNTGTKEERQGALVYNPGGPGGSGLRFPRRVTTKNPLWANVSKAYDFVGFDPRGVGKSAPISCVDPQEFVKAPKMDPVPDSEADKRKQRKLAAAYAAGCQKRSGAMLPYMTTANTARDLDVIRAALGEKKLNFLGVSYGTYLGAVYGTLFPTHVRRLVVDSVVNPSREKIWYQANLDQDVAFEGRWKDWTKWVAQNDATYHLGDTRAKVQAKWLELRATAKKNPIGGLVGPAELISFFQSAPYYDSAWAPTAQVWSKYAAGDTQALVDAAAPDLSDTAGNATSENGNAVYTAVECTDAKWPTSWKTWDRDNTRLHKNYPFMTWANAWMNLPCATWPSKQYTPVEVKTKKGLPPVLIVQSERDAATPYEGAVELHKRFKGSRLITETKAGSHGVTGLVNACVNERVDSYLLTGKVGKADVKCAAHATPAP
;
A
#
# COMPACT_ATOMS: atom_id res chain seq x y z
N MET A 1 15.58 -65.42 5.36
CA MET A 1 15.98 -66.48 4.42
C MET A 1 16.20 -65.86 3.04
N ARG A 2 17.46 -65.79 2.62
CA ARG A 2 17.87 -65.76 1.21
C ARG A 2 17.81 -67.18 0.66
N PRO A 3 17.69 -67.46 -0.68
CA PRO A 3 18.79 -67.26 -1.62
C PRO A 3 18.35 -66.88 -3.07
N THR A 4 19.22 -66.27 -3.80
CA THR A 4 20.30 -66.55 -4.78
C THR A 4 19.90 -66.61 -6.26
N ARG A 5 20.52 -65.70 -7.01
CA ARG A 5 21.21 -65.77 -8.33
C ARG A 5 20.72 -66.73 -9.44
N ARG A 6 20.62 -66.22 -10.67
CA ARG A 6 21.48 -66.62 -11.77
C ARG A 6 21.45 -65.66 -12.95
N ALA A 7 22.65 -65.38 -13.48
CA ALA A 7 23.00 -64.72 -14.70
C ALA A 7 22.98 -65.65 -15.89
N ALA A 8 22.71 -65.12 -17.08
CA ALA A 8 23.21 -65.75 -18.33
C ALA A 8 23.49 -64.66 -19.38
N ALA A 9 24.70 -64.66 -19.86
CA ALA A 9 25.22 -63.86 -20.98
C ALA A 9 25.13 -64.67 -22.29
N PHE A 10 25.25 -63.97 -23.41
CA PHE A 10 25.71 -64.28 -24.80
C PHE A 10 24.77 -63.54 -25.76
N GLY A 11 25.18 -62.84 -26.81
CA GLY A 11 26.41 -62.80 -27.55
C GLY A 11 26.26 -61.67 -28.63
N SER A 12 27.39 -61.25 -29.07
CA SER A 12 27.72 -60.21 -30.04
C SER A 12 27.25 -60.49 -31.46
N ALA A 13 26.75 -59.40 -32.15
CA ALA A 13 26.90 -59.30 -33.60
C ALA A 13 27.00 -57.79 -33.95
N GLY A 14 28.15 -57.43 -34.51
CA GLY A 14 28.45 -56.07 -34.94
C GLY A 14 27.80 -55.74 -36.29
N LEU A 15 27.36 -54.49 -36.42
CA LEU A 15 27.14 -53.85 -37.73
C LEU A 15 27.70 -52.43 -37.62
N LEU A 16 28.71 -52.15 -38.42
CA LEU A 16 29.20 -50.81 -38.69
C LEU A 16 28.10 -50.04 -39.45
N VAL A 17 27.63 -48.93 -38.90
CA VAL A 17 26.93 -47.89 -39.63
C VAL A 17 27.68 -46.57 -39.37
N THR A 18 28.15 -46.01 -40.46
CA THR A 18 28.80 -44.72 -40.57
C THR A 18 27.87 -43.61 -40.05
N ALA A 19 28.22 -42.94 -38.94
CA ALA A 19 27.52 -41.79 -38.43
C ALA A 19 28.03 -40.54 -39.14
N THR A 20 27.20 -39.97 -39.98
CA THR A 20 27.33 -38.60 -40.44
C THR A 20 27.03 -37.64 -39.28
N LEU A 21 28.05 -36.91 -38.81
CA LEU A 21 27.91 -35.83 -37.84
C LEU A 21 27.11 -34.68 -38.46
N ILE A 22 25.83 -34.57 -38.13
CA ILE A 22 25.07 -33.32 -38.27
C ILE A 22 25.24 -32.57 -36.95
N ALA A 23 26.06 -31.52 -36.98
CA ALA A 23 26.20 -30.57 -35.90
C ALA A 23 24.87 -29.75 -35.77
N GLY A 24 23.94 -30.30 -35.01
CA GLY A 24 22.76 -29.56 -34.56
C GLY A 24 23.18 -28.59 -33.44
N ALA A 25 23.34 -27.34 -33.76
CA ALA A 25 23.56 -26.30 -32.78
C ALA A 25 22.35 -26.23 -31.84
N VAL A 26 22.49 -26.68 -30.60
CA VAL A 26 21.54 -26.43 -29.52
C VAL A 26 21.69 -24.96 -29.12
N THR A 27 20.95 -24.07 -29.79
CA THR A 27 20.77 -22.69 -29.38
C THR A 27 19.50 -22.61 -28.55
N ALA A 28 19.62 -22.65 -27.24
CA ALA A 28 18.62 -22.25 -26.27
C ALA A 28 19.35 -21.87 -24.97
N PRO A 29 18.90 -20.95 -24.22
CA PRO A 29 18.11 -19.74 -24.22
C PRO A 29 18.92 -18.51 -23.75
N VAL A 30 19.89 -18.05 -24.52
CA VAL A 30 20.64 -16.80 -24.20
C VAL A 30 19.81 -15.55 -24.53
N ALA A 31 18.80 -15.68 -25.41
CA ALA A 31 17.98 -14.55 -25.85
C ALA A 31 17.10 -13.93 -24.76
N ASN A 32 16.63 -14.70 -23.76
CA ASN A 32 15.74 -14.18 -22.72
C ASN A 32 16.47 -13.40 -21.60
N ALA A 33 17.70 -13.73 -21.28
CA ALA A 33 18.48 -13.01 -20.28
C ALA A 33 19.00 -11.66 -20.82
N ALA A 34 19.41 -11.63 -22.09
CA ALA A 34 19.86 -10.40 -22.75
C ALA A 34 18.70 -9.42 -22.98
N ALA A 35 17.49 -9.89 -23.31
CA ALA A 35 16.30 -9.04 -23.46
C ALA A 35 15.84 -8.45 -22.11
N ALA A 36 15.96 -9.19 -21.01
CA ALA A 36 15.63 -8.70 -19.68
C ALA A 36 16.66 -7.69 -19.14
N GLY A 37 17.94 -7.83 -19.48
CA GLY A 37 19.01 -6.87 -19.15
C GLY A 37 18.87 -5.58 -19.96
N GLY A 38 18.66 -5.67 -21.26
CA GLY A 38 18.49 -4.52 -22.14
C GLY A 38 17.30 -3.62 -21.80
N GLY A 39 16.20 -4.20 -21.32
CA GLY A 39 15.03 -3.43 -20.90
C GLY A 39 15.28 -2.55 -19.67
N LYS A 40 15.99 -3.05 -18.67
CA LYS A 40 16.34 -2.29 -17.45
C LYS A 40 17.30 -1.13 -17.75
N ASP A 41 18.26 -1.33 -18.65
CA ASP A 41 19.19 -0.27 -19.08
C ASP A 41 18.46 0.84 -19.86
N LEU A 42 17.48 0.48 -20.71
CA LEU A 42 16.66 1.45 -21.43
C LEU A 42 15.81 2.30 -20.47
N GLU A 43 15.19 1.69 -19.46
CA GLU A 43 14.41 2.40 -18.45
C GLU A 43 15.29 3.34 -17.60
N ALA A 44 16.50 2.91 -17.22
CA ALA A 44 17.45 3.73 -16.48
C ALA A 44 17.91 4.95 -17.29
N LYS A 45 18.24 4.77 -18.58
CA LYS A 45 18.54 5.85 -19.52
C LYS A 45 17.35 6.79 -19.71
N GLY A 46 16.15 6.22 -19.83
CA GLY A 46 14.91 6.99 -20.00
C GLY A 46 14.58 7.87 -18.81
N VAL A 47 14.82 7.39 -17.58
CA VAL A 47 14.69 8.21 -16.37
C VAL A 47 15.68 9.38 -16.39
N ALA A 48 16.93 9.13 -16.74
CA ALA A 48 17.95 10.20 -16.82
C ALA A 48 17.55 11.29 -17.82
N VAL A 49 17.01 10.89 -18.99
CA VAL A 49 16.50 11.83 -20.00
C VAL A 49 15.32 12.63 -19.46
N ALA A 50 14.35 11.98 -18.82
CA ALA A 50 13.17 12.63 -18.25
C ALA A 50 13.55 13.59 -17.11
N ALA A 51 14.43 13.17 -16.21
CA ALA A 51 14.91 13.98 -15.10
C ALA A 51 15.67 15.22 -15.58
N ALA A 52 16.55 15.09 -16.61
CA ALA A 52 17.25 16.22 -17.19
C ALA A 52 16.30 17.25 -17.84
N LYS A 53 15.24 16.78 -18.53
CA LYS A 53 14.20 17.67 -19.08
C LYS A 53 13.42 18.37 -17.96
N ALA A 54 13.03 17.62 -16.92
CA ALA A 54 12.30 18.16 -15.78
C ALA A 54 13.14 19.20 -14.99
N ALA A 55 14.42 18.94 -14.76
CA ALA A 55 15.33 19.89 -14.12
C ALA A 55 15.45 21.21 -14.89
N LYS A 56 15.47 21.13 -16.24
CA LYS A 56 15.54 22.29 -17.10
C LYS A 56 14.27 23.14 -17.11
N LYS A 57 13.11 22.46 -17.02
CA LYS A 57 11.79 23.08 -17.03
C LYS A 57 11.39 23.63 -15.66
N GLY A 58 11.74 22.94 -14.58
CA GLY A 58 11.25 23.20 -13.23
C GLY A 58 9.75 22.90 -13.08
N VAL A 59 9.21 23.31 -11.94
CA VAL A 59 7.77 23.34 -11.68
C VAL A 59 7.29 24.78 -11.72
N THR A 60 6.30 25.06 -12.54
CA THR A 60 5.61 26.36 -12.49
C THR A 60 4.56 26.30 -11.40
N TRP A 61 4.82 26.98 -10.31
CA TRP A 61 3.91 27.08 -9.17
C TRP A 61 2.85 28.16 -9.41
N GLN A 62 1.61 27.84 -9.08
CA GLN A 62 0.46 28.73 -9.22
C GLN A 62 -0.55 28.45 -8.11
N ASP A 63 -1.54 29.31 -7.96
CA ASP A 63 -2.70 29.02 -7.10
C ASP A 63 -3.31 27.69 -7.50
N CYS A 64 -3.71 26.89 -6.51
CA CYS A 64 -4.28 25.58 -6.79
C CYS A 64 -5.62 25.75 -7.55
N PRO A 65 -5.87 24.90 -8.57
CA PRO A 65 -7.13 24.95 -9.29
C PRO A 65 -8.33 24.73 -8.35
N GLU A 66 -9.43 25.37 -8.67
CA GLU A 66 -10.71 25.13 -8.00
C GLU A 66 -11.05 23.63 -8.00
N GLY A 67 -11.64 23.14 -6.93
CA GLY A 67 -11.97 21.71 -6.77
C GLY A 67 -10.80 20.81 -6.32
N TRP A 68 -9.58 21.34 -6.12
CA TRP A 68 -8.52 20.59 -5.45
C TRP A 68 -8.66 20.62 -3.92
N GLY A 69 -9.46 21.56 -3.41
CA GLY A 69 -9.67 21.79 -1.99
C GLY A 69 -8.36 22.16 -1.28
N LEU A 70 -7.51 22.92 -1.94
CA LEU A 70 -6.23 23.45 -1.44
C LEU A 70 -6.26 24.97 -1.55
N GLU A 71 -5.93 25.64 -0.46
CA GLU A 71 -6.02 27.09 -0.32
C GLU A 71 -4.62 27.70 -0.12
N LYS A 72 -4.46 28.99 -0.42
CA LYS A 72 -3.26 29.73 -0.09
C LYS A 72 -2.87 29.56 1.38
N PRO A 73 -1.56 29.46 1.67
CA PRO A 73 -0.42 29.71 0.82
C PRO A 73 0.06 28.47 0.01
N ILE A 74 -0.69 27.37 -0.04
CA ILE A 74 -0.34 26.17 -0.80
C ILE A 74 -0.43 26.51 -2.30
N GLN A 75 0.61 26.14 -3.03
CA GLN A 75 0.68 26.28 -4.49
C GLN A 75 0.66 24.91 -5.15
N CYS A 76 0.17 24.85 -6.37
CA CYS A 76 0.04 23.65 -7.17
C CYS A 76 0.83 23.76 -8.47
N GLY A 77 1.24 22.61 -8.99
CA GLY A 77 1.97 22.54 -10.24
C GLY A 77 1.92 21.16 -10.88
N TRP A 78 2.63 21.00 -11.96
CA TRP A 78 2.64 19.77 -12.74
C TRP A 78 4.06 19.37 -13.11
N VAL A 79 4.36 18.06 -12.98
CA VAL A 79 5.58 17.44 -13.48
C VAL A 79 5.21 16.49 -14.61
N THR A 80 5.84 16.67 -15.78
CA THR A 80 5.62 15.79 -16.94
C THR A 80 6.59 14.62 -16.89
N VAL A 81 6.08 13.40 -17.01
CA VAL A 81 6.86 12.15 -17.00
C VAL A 81 6.48 11.24 -18.16
N PRO A 82 7.38 10.39 -18.67
CA PRO A 82 7.03 9.39 -19.65
C PRO A 82 6.03 8.36 -19.08
N LEU A 83 5.04 7.97 -19.84
CA LEU A 83 4.24 6.80 -19.48
C LEU A 83 5.13 5.55 -19.44
N ASN A 84 6.02 5.39 -20.41
CA ASN A 84 6.97 4.29 -20.53
C ASN A 84 8.41 4.82 -20.52
N TYR A 85 9.16 4.54 -19.46
CA TYR A 85 10.55 4.97 -19.32
C TYR A 85 11.51 4.34 -20.35
N ALA A 86 11.19 3.19 -20.93
CA ALA A 86 11.96 2.64 -22.05
C ALA A 86 11.78 3.45 -23.35
N LYS A 87 10.76 4.32 -23.42
CA LYS A 87 10.46 5.23 -24.54
C LYS A 87 10.24 6.66 -24.01
N PRO A 88 11.29 7.36 -23.54
CA PRO A 88 11.15 8.62 -22.80
C PRO A 88 10.59 9.78 -23.62
N ASN A 89 10.62 9.69 -24.94
CA ASN A 89 10.04 10.66 -25.87
C ASN A 89 8.66 10.25 -26.39
N GLY A 90 8.12 9.11 -25.95
CA GLY A 90 6.78 8.64 -26.30
C GLY A 90 5.68 9.37 -25.52
N LYS A 91 4.55 8.66 -25.31
CA LYS A 91 3.41 9.21 -24.56
C LYS A 91 3.85 9.72 -23.17
N GLN A 92 3.45 10.95 -22.88
CA GLN A 92 3.70 11.61 -21.59
C GLN A 92 2.43 11.63 -20.75
N ILE A 93 2.59 11.66 -19.43
CA ILE A 93 1.54 11.95 -18.45
C ILE A 93 2.00 13.11 -17.56
N LYS A 94 1.04 13.80 -16.94
CA LYS A 94 1.30 14.86 -15.96
C LYS A 94 1.01 14.34 -14.56
N LEU A 95 1.92 14.62 -13.64
CA LEU A 95 1.75 14.34 -12.22
C LEU A 95 1.45 15.65 -11.50
N ALA A 96 0.40 15.67 -10.73
CA ALA A 96 0.02 16.79 -9.88
C ALA A 96 0.93 16.83 -8.66
N VAL A 97 1.41 18.02 -8.34
CA VAL A 97 2.20 18.30 -7.14
C VAL A 97 1.66 19.54 -6.45
N ASP A 98 1.72 19.57 -5.13
CA ASP A 98 1.46 20.75 -4.31
C ASP A 98 2.66 21.04 -3.41
N HIS A 99 2.75 22.28 -2.94
CA HIS A 99 3.91 22.72 -2.21
C HIS A 99 3.59 23.91 -1.30
N ILE A 100 4.29 23.98 -0.18
CA ILE A 100 4.45 25.17 0.64
C ILE A 100 5.94 25.31 0.98
N GLY A 101 6.49 26.52 0.87
CA GLY A 101 7.87 26.80 1.24
C GLY A 101 8.13 26.61 2.72
N ASN A 102 9.39 26.40 3.09
CA ASN A 102 9.80 26.33 4.48
C ASN A 102 9.45 27.61 5.24
N THR A 103 9.16 27.48 6.55
CA THR A 103 8.78 28.59 7.44
C THR A 103 9.97 29.27 8.12
N GLY A 104 11.16 28.68 8.01
CA GLY A 104 12.40 29.23 8.52
C GLY A 104 13.12 30.14 7.53
N THR A 105 14.39 30.46 7.81
CA THR A 105 15.20 31.25 6.92
C THR A 105 15.69 30.46 5.71
N LYS A 106 16.23 31.15 4.71
CA LYS A 106 16.80 30.51 3.51
C LYS A 106 18.01 29.62 3.87
N GLU A 107 18.77 30.01 4.88
CA GLU A 107 19.95 29.29 5.38
C GLU A 107 19.57 28.01 6.11
N GLU A 108 18.40 27.98 6.78
CA GLU A 108 17.88 26.80 7.46
C GLU A 108 17.30 25.78 6.49
N ARG A 109 16.97 26.20 5.27
CA ARG A 109 16.35 25.33 4.27
C ARG A 109 17.24 24.15 3.89
N GLN A 110 16.72 22.94 4.06
CA GLN A 110 17.40 21.68 3.77
C GLN A 110 16.83 20.95 2.54
N GLY A 111 15.99 21.60 1.75
CA GLY A 111 15.38 21.07 0.54
C GLY A 111 13.91 20.70 0.69
N ALA A 112 13.38 20.00 -0.29
CA ALA A 112 12.00 19.54 -0.27
C ALA A 112 11.85 18.22 0.49
N LEU A 113 10.83 18.09 1.35
CA LEU A 113 10.36 16.84 1.94
C LEU A 113 9.13 16.37 1.16
N VAL A 114 9.28 15.30 0.42
CA VAL A 114 8.21 14.70 -0.40
C VAL A 114 7.51 13.58 0.38
N TYR A 115 6.19 13.52 0.30
CA TYR A 115 5.36 12.61 1.07
C TYR A 115 4.53 11.67 0.20
N ASN A 116 4.39 10.42 0.66
CA ASN A 116 3.41 9.48 0.12
C ASN A 116 2.67 8.73 1.25
N PRO A 117 1.34 8.81 1.32
CA PRO A 117 0.53 8.18 2.38
C PRO A 117 0.38 6.67 2.22
N GLY A 118 0.66 6.12 1.05
CA GLY A 118 0.47 4.72 0.75
C GLY A 118 -0.82 4.39 0.00
N GLY A 119 -1.45 3.36 0.39
CA GLY A 119 -2.51 2.64 -0.30
C GLY A 119 -1.99 1.31 -0.83
N PRO A 120 -1.51 1.16 -2.11
CA PRO A 120 -1.36 2.18 -3.17
C PRO A 120 -2.68 2.84 -3.58
N GLY A 121 -2.60 4.02 -4.19
CA GLY A 121 -3.78 4.77 -4.65
C GLY A 121 -4.15 5.97 -3.79
N GLY A 122 -3.47 6.16 -2.65
CA GLY A 122 -3.64 7.34 -1.82
C GLY A 122 -3.02 8.59 -2.46
N SER A 123 -3.76 9.71 -2.43
CA SER A 123 -3.27 11.03 -2.84
C SER A 123 -2.29 11.56 -1.80
N GLY A 124 -1.11 12.02 -2.24
CA GLY A 124 -0.15 12.73 -1.40
C GLY A 124 -0.38 14.23 -1.32
N LEU A 125 -1.26 14.77 -2.16
CA LEU A 125 -1.68 16.16 -2.08
C LEU A 125 -2.29 16.45 -0.70
N ARG A 126 -2.21 17.70 -0.24
CA ARG A 126 -2.57 18.16 1.11
C ARG A 126 -1.51 17.90 2.19
N PHE A 127 -0.39 17.21 1.87
CA PHE A 127 0.71 17.11 2.84
C PHE A 127 1.19 18.49 3.32
N PRO A 128 1.29 19.53 2.49
CA PRO A 128 1.63 20.88 2.90
C PRO A 128 0.77 21.45 4.03
N ARG A 129 -0.48 21.01 4.20
CA ARG A 129 -1.34 21.41 5.33
C ARG A 129 -0.78 21.04 6.71
N ARG A 130 0.19 20.10 6.77
CA ARG A 130 0.87 19.72 8.03
C ARG A 130 1.65 20.90 8.63
N VAL A 131 2.09 21.85 7.83
CA VAL A 131 2.76 23.08 8.30
C VAL A 131 1.89 23.88 9.26
N THR A 132 0.56 23.88 9.06
CA THR A 132 -0.39 24.63 9.90
C THR A 132 -0.86 23.86 11.12
N THR A 133 -0.45 22.62 11.30
CA THR A 133 -0.84 21.81 12.47
C THR A 133 -0.03 22.22 13.71
N LYS A 134 -0.66 22.11 14.87
CA LYS A 134 0.02 22.37 16.16
C LYS A 134 0.95 21.23 16.60
N ASN A 135 1.22 20.27 15.75
CA ASN A 135 2.11 19.14 16.08
C ASN A 135 3.57 19.62 16.13
N PRO A 136 4.31 19.40 17.23
CA PRO A 136 5.68 19.89 17.39
C PRO A 136 6.65 19.39 16.31
N LEU A 137 6.52 18.14 15.86
CA LEU A 137 7.33 17.59 14.78
C LEU A 137 7.22 18.45 13.51
N TRP A 138 5.97 18.72 13.07
CA TRP A 138 5.76 19.47 11.83
C TRP A 138 6.17 20.93 11.97
N ALA A 139 5.97 21.54 13.15
CA ALA A 139 6.42 22.89 13.43
C ALA A 139 7.95 23.04 13.34
N ASN A 140 8.72 22.04 13.76
CA ASN A 140 10.18 22.05 13.65
C ASN A 140 10.65 21.72 12.24
N VAL A 141 10.13 20.64 11.65
CA VAL A 141 10.54 20.17 10.33
C VAL A 141 10.20 21.18 9.24
N SER A 142 9.07 21.91 9.36
CA SER A 142 8.69 22.95 8.40
C SER A 142 9.65 24.14 8.33
N LYS A 143 10.44 24.40 9.37
CA LYS A 143 11.49 25.43 9.32
C LYS A 143 12.61 25.06 8.34
N ALA A 144 12.89 23.76 8.22
CA ALA A 144 13.99 23.24 7.42
C ALA A 144 13.58 22.74 6.02
N TYR A 145 12.31 22.46 5.79
CA TYR A 145 11.86 21.80 4.56
C TYR A 145 10.67 22.50 3.91
N ASP A 146 10.71 22.60 2.59
CA ASP A 146 9.49 22.78 1.81
C ASP A 146 8.70 21.47 1.88
N PHE A 147 7.41 21.55 2.17
CA PHE A 147 6.55 20.38 2.17
C PHE A 147 5.93 20.19 0.80
N VAL A 148 6.14 19.03 0.22
CA VAL A 148 5.69 18.69 -1.14
C VAL A 148 4.85 17.43 -1.10
N GLY A 149 3.60 17.54 -1.55
CA GLY A 149 2.74 16.41 -1.86
C GLY A 149 2.73 16.13 -3.35
N PHE A 150 2.32 14.92 -3.73
CA PHE A 150 2.09 14.58 -5.13
C PHE A 150 1.06 13.46 -5.24
N ASP A 151 0.34 13.45 -6.35
CA ASP A 151 -0.45 12.30 -6.76
C ASP A 151 0.45 11.37 -7.59
N PRO A 152 0.64 10.11 -7.20
CA PRO A 152 1.30 9.11 -8.05
C PRO A 152 0.58 8.92 -9.39
N ARG A 153 1.26 8.35 -10.39
CA ARG A 153 0.63 7.98 -11.67
C ARG A 153 -0.67 7.20 -11.46
N GLY A 154 -1.71 7.59 -12.13
CA GLY A 154 -3.04 6.98 -12.03
C GLY A 154 -3.91 7.49 -10.89
N VAL A 155 -3.35 8.22 -9.92
CA VAL A 155 -4.06 8.72 -8.73
C VAL A 155 -4.63 10.13 -8.99
N GLY A 156 -5.85 10.35 -8.57
CA GLY A 156 -6.46 11.66 -8.39
C GLY A 156 -6.31 12.59 -9.59
N LYS A 157 -5.39 13.57 -9.48
CA LYS A 157 -5.12 14.54 -10.53
C LYS A 157 -4.02 14.10 -11.51
N SER A 158 -3.36 12.96 -11.28
CA SER A 158 -2.19 12.45 -12.04
C SER A 158 -2.58 11.37 -13.05
N ALA A 159 -3.23 11.75 -14.16
CA ALA A 159 -3.71 10.83 -15.19
C ALA A 159 -4.55 9.66 -14.60
N PRO A 160 -5.68 9.98 -13.94
CA PRO A 160 -6.45 9.01 -13.17
C PRO A 160 -6.89 7.80 -13.99
N ILE A 161 -6.85 6.63 -13.38
CA ILE A 161 -7.41 5.39 -13.92
C ILE A 161 -8.74 5.07 -13.24
N SER A 162 -9.55 4.25 -13.92
CA SER A 162 -10.83 3.76 -13.44
C SER A 162 -11.05 2.33 -13.91
N CYS A 163 -11.76 1.55 -13.12
CA CYS A 163 -12.10 0.16 -13.43
C CYS A 163 -13.62 -0.04 -13.65
N VAL A 164 -14.43 0.76 -12.95
CA VAL A 164 -15.90 0.68 -12.99
C VAL A 164 -16.49 2.08 -12.90
N ASP A 165 -17.77 2.21 -13.14
CA ASP A 165 -18.46 3.47 -12.87
C ASP A 165 -18.44 3.77 -11.38
N PRO A 166 -18.08 5.00 -10.93
CA PRO A 166 -18.00 5.33 -9.51
C PRO A 166 -19.31 5.11 -8.75
N GLN A 167 -20.47 5.34 -9.35
CA GLN A 167 -21.76 5.13 -8.71
C GLN A 167 -22.06 3.62 -8.56
N GLU A 168 -21.68 2.81 -9.53
CA GLU A 168 -21.77 1.34 -9.41
C GLU A 168 -20.76 0.79 -8.40
N PHE A 169 -19.57 1.43 -8.27
CA PHE A 169 -18.56 1.03 -7.30
C PHE A 169 -19.04 1.17 -5.86
N VAL A 170 -19.73 2.27 -5.53
CA VAL A 170 -20.21 2.55 -4.16
C VAL A 170 -21.60 1.99 -3.87
N LYS A 171 -22.25 1.37 -4.85
CA LYS A 171 -23.60 0.81 -4.68
C LYS A 171 -23.68 -0.14 -3.49
N ALA A 172 -24.69 0.07 -2.64
CA ALA A 172 -24.92 -0.69 -1.42
C ALA A 172 -26.37 -1.21 -1.35
N PRO A 173 -26.64 -2.27 -0.61
CA PRO A 173 -25.65 -3.10 0.09
C PRO A 173 -24.87 -4.00 -0.88
N LYS A 174 -23.59 -4.19 -0.59
CA LYS A 174 -22.76 -5.17 -1.31
C LYS A 174 -23.01 -6.59 -0.81
N MET A 175 -22.63 -7.57 -1.62
CA MET A 175 -22.71 -8.97 -1.24
C MET A 175 -21.87 -9.25 0.04
N ASP A 176 -22.39 -10.08 0.96
CA ASP A 176 -21.64 -10.50 2.15
C ASP A 176 -20.27 -11.08 1.72
N PRO A 177 -19.16 -10.57 2.25
CA PRO A 177 -17.84 -11.12 1.95
C PRO A 177 -17.69 -12.58 2.41
N VAL A 178 -18.34 -12.98 3.52
CA VAL A 178 -18.25 -14.37 4.00
C VAL A 178 -19.21 -15.25 3.21
N PRO A 179 -18.70 -16.15 2.35
CA PRO A 179 -19.56 -16.98 1.52
C PRO A 179 -20.24 -18.09 2.35
N ASP A 180 -21.54 -18.27 2.18
CA ASP A 180 -22.29 -19.39 2.78
C ASP A 180 -22.24 -20.64 1.90
N SER A 181 -21.94 -20.48 0.62
CA SER A 181 -22.05 -21.55 -0.37
C SER A 181 -21.01 -21.43 -1.50
N GLU A 182 -20.82 -22.52 -2.21
CA GLU A 182 -20.02 -22.50 -3.45
C GLU A 182 -20.66 -21.61 -4.53
N ALA A 183 -21.97 -21.37 -4.48
CA ALA A 183 -22.65 -20.43 -5.38
C ALA A 183 -22.21 -18.99 -5.08
N ASP A 184 -22.10 -18.62 -3.82
CA ASP A 184 -21.60 -17.29 -3.42
C ASP A 184 -20.15 -17.09 -3.84
N LYS A 185 -19.30 -18.07 -3.62
CA LYS A 185 -17.90 -18.03 -4.09
C LYS A 185 -17.83 -17.85 -5.61
N ARG A 186 -18.68 -18.57 -6.38
CA ARG A 186 -18.72 -18.39 -7.84
C ARG A 186 -19.19 -16.99 -8.23
N LYS A 187 -20.17 -16.41 -7.53
CA LYS A 187 -20.67 -15.05 -7.79
C LYS A 187 -19.57 -14.01 -7.51
N GLN A 188 -18.89 -14.08 -6.37
CA GLN A 188 -17.77 -13.20 -6.01
C GLN A 188 -16.63 -13.28 -7.03
N ARG A 189 -16.27 -14.49 -7.47
CA ARG A 189 -15.26 -14.69 -8.53
C ARG A 189 -15.63 -14.00 -9.84
N LYS A 190 -16.90 -14.07 -10.24
CA LYS A 190 -17.39 -13.37 -11.44
C LYS A 190 -17.27 -11.86 -11.28
N LEU A 191 -17.61 -11.31 -10.10
CA LEU A 191 -17.48 -9.88 -9.81
C LEU A 191 -16.01 -9.43 -9.88
N ALA A 192 -15.09 -10.17 -9.27
CA ALA A 192 -13.66 -9.89 -9.32
C ALA A 192 -13.10 -9.93 -10.76
N ALA A 193 -13.47 -10.93 -11.55
CA ALA A 193 -13.06 -11.03 -12.96
C ALA A 193 -13.66 -9.90 -13.80
N ALA A 194 -14.91 -9.52 -13.56
CA ALA A 194 -15.57 -8.40 -14.24
C ALA A 194 -14.87 -7.07 -13.89
N TYR A 195 -14.44 -6.88 -12.64
CA TYR A 195 -13.68 -5.70 -12.23
C TYR A 195 -12.34 -5.62 -12.97
N ALA A 196 -11.56 -6.72 -13.03
CA ALA A 196 -10.32 -6.77 -13.80
C ALA A 196 -10.51 -6.46 -15.29
N ALA A 197 -11.55 -7.01 -15.91
CA ALA A 197 -11.91 -6.70 -17.29
C ALA A 197 -12.33 -5.24 -17.48
N GLY A 198 -13.02 -4.66 -16.50
CA GLY A 198 -13.39 -3.25 -16.46
C GLY A 198 -12.17 -2.33 -16.44
N CYS A 199 -11.15 -2.66 -15.64
CA CYS A 199 -9.86 -1.96 -15.62
C CYS A 199 -9.22 -1.95 -17.03
N GLN A 200 -9.20 -3.08 -17.72
CA GLN A 200 -8.68 -3.16 -19.09
C GLN A 200 -9.46 -2.29 -20.06
N LYS A 201 -10.79 -2.35 -19.98
CA LYS A 201 -11.67 -1.58 -20.88
C LYS A 201 -11.49 -0.06 -20.69
N ARG A 202 -11.41 0.42 -19.44
CA ARG A 202 -11.39 1.85 -19.13
C ARG A 202 -9.97 2.44 -19.13
N SER A 203 -8.97 1.66 -18.73
CA SER A 203 -7.62 2.16 -18.44
C SER A 203 -6.48 1.31 -19.01
N GLY A 204 -6.76 0.40 -19.94
CA GLY A 204 -5.83 -0.61 -20.44
C GLY A 204 -4.48 -0.07 -20.92
N ALA A 205 -4.45 1.14 -21.49
CA ALA A 205 -3.21 1.77 -21.94
C ALA A 205 -2.26 2.15 -20.78
N MET A 206 -2.79 2.33 -19.56
CA MET A 206 -2.02 2.67 -18.37
C MET A 206 -1.54 1.44 -17.60
N LEU A 207 -2.34 0.35 -17.58
CA LEU A 207 -2.14 -0.80 -16.71
C LEU A 207 -0.72 -1.39 -16.74
N PRO A 208 -0.05 -1.59 -17.90
CA PRO A 208 1.30 -2.16 -17.94
C PRO A 208 2.35 -1.31 -17.24
N TYR A 209 2.04 -0.04 -16.96
CA TYR A 209 2.96 0.93 -16.38
C TYR A 209 2.60 1.32 -14.94
N MET A 210 1.53 0.74 -14.40
CA MET A 210 1.11 0.92 -13.00
C MET A 210 1.94 0.03 -12.09
N THR A 211 3.21 0.40 -11.87
CA THR A 211 4.15 -0.35 -11.04
C THR A 211 4.86 0.57 -10.05
N THR A 212 5.19 0.02 -8.87
CA THR A 212 6.01 0.73 -7.88
C THR A 212 7.36 1.18 -8.45
N ALA A 213 7.97 0.36 -9.32
CA ALA A 213 9.22 0.74 -9.99
C ALA A 213 9.07 1.98 -10.87
N ASN A 214 7.96 2.15 -11.59
CA ASN A 214 7.71 3.34 -12.39
C ASN A 214 7.36 4.55 -11.50
N THR A 215 6.60 4.36 -10.43
CA THR A 215 6.34 5.43 -9.46
C THR A 215 7.63 5.91 -8.78
N ALA A 216 8.56 5.00 -8.49
CA ALA A 216 9.89 5.37 -7.98
C ALA A 216 10.72 6.16 -9.01
N ARG A 217 10.59 5.86 -10.30
CA ARG A 217 11.21 6.67 -11.37
C ARG A 217 10.55 8.05 -11.49
N ASP A 218 9.22 8.12 -11.30
CA ASP A 218 8.50 9.40 -11.23
C ASP A 218 9.03 10.28 -10.09
N LEU A 219 9.28 9.69 -8.92
CA LEU A 219 9.88 10.42 -7.79
C LEU A 219 11.25 11.03 -8.15
N ASP A 220 12.08 10.33 -8.94
CA ASP A 220 13.36 10.89 -9.37
C ASP A 220 13.20 12.05 -10.36
N VAL A 221 12.19 11.98 -11.22
CA VAL A 221 11.83 13.11 -12.12
C VAL A 221 11.25 14.27 -11.32
N ILE A 222 10.39 14.02 -10.31
CA ILE A 222 9.87 15.07 -9.40
C ILE A 222 11.03 15.72 -8.65
N ARG A 223 11.96 14.95 -8.06
CA ARG A 223 13.16 15.47 -7.41
C ARG A 223 13.91 16.44 -8.32
N ALA A 224 14.12 16.04 -9.57
CA ALA A 224 14.83 16.86 -10.55
C ALA A 224 14.04 18.14 -10.93
N ALA A 225 12.72 18.05 -11.09
CA ALA A 225 11.83 19.18 -11.36
C ALA A 225 11.81 20.20 -10.21
N LEU A 226 11.97 19.75 -8.97
CA LEU A 226 12.09 20.59 -7.77
C LEU A 226 13.48 21.24 -7.64
N GLY A 227 14.44 20.93 -8.53
CA GLY A 227 15.81 21.41 -8.45
C GLY A 227 16.66 20.74 -7.36
N GLU A 228 16.18 19.66 -6.78
CA GLU A 228 16.84 18.98 -5.67
C GLU A 228 17.91 17.99 -6.17
N LYS A 229 19.13 18.10 -5.63
CA LYS A 229 20.20 17.12 -5.92
C LYS A 229 19.87 15.75 -5.33
N LYS A 230 19.23 15.72 -4.16
CA LYS A 230 18.84 14.51 -3.43
C LYS A 230 17.47 14.67 -2.81
N LEU A 231 16.70 13.59 -2.77
CA LEU A 231 15.35 13.53 -2.23
C LEU A 231 15.36 13.37 -0.70
N ASN A 232 14.51 14.13 -0.01
CA ASN A 232 14.04 13.78 1.32
C ASN A 232 12.63 13.22 1.15
N PHE A 233 12.38 12.05 1.73
CA PHE A 233 11.12 11.35 1.53
C PHE A 233 10.59 10.77 2.83
N LEU A 234 9.29 10.95 3.05
CA LEU A 234 8.51 10.29 4.09
C LEU A 234 7.45 9.43 3.43
N GLY A 235 7.55 8.12 3.60
CA GLY A 235 6.56 7.15 3.11
C GLY A 235 5.87 6.44 4.26
N VAL A 236 4.53 6.36 4.17
CA VAL A 236 3.71 5.62 5.13
C VAL A 236 3.05 4.45 4.41
N SER A 237 2.92 3.28 5.07
CA SER A 237 2.23 2.14 4.48
C SER A 237 2.87 1.67 3.16
N TYR A 238 2.11 1.52 2.07
CA TYR A 238 2.69 1.29 0.74
C TYR A 238 3.78 2.31 0.37
N GLY A 239 3.69 3.55 0.86
CA GLY A 239 4.73 4.56 0.65
C GLY A 239 6.11 4.13 1.16
N THR A 240 6.17 3.20 2.11
CA THR A 240 7.42 2.58 2.60
C THR A 240 8.05 1.67 1.56
N TYR A 241 7.23 0.87 0.87
CA TYR A 241 7.70 0.05 -0.24
C TYR A 241 8.15 0.90 -1.43
N LEU A 242 7.40 1.96 -1.75
CA LEU A 242 7.81 2.95 -2.74
C LEU A 242 9.16 3.58 -2.38
N GLY A 243 9.34 4.04 -1.13
CA GLY A 243 10.59 4.61 -0.63
C GLY A 243 11.75 3.59 -0.65
N ALA A 244 11.49 2.34 -0.30
CA ALA A 244 12.47 1.26 -0.33
C ALA A 244 12.91 0.91 -1.75
N VAL A 245 11.97 0.87 -2.70
CA VAL A 245 12.27 0.69 -4.13
C VAL A 245 13.05 1.88 -4.68
N TYR A 246 12.66 3.12 -4.32
CA TYR A 246 13.41 4.32 -4.70
C TYR A 246 14.85 4.30 -4.19
N GLY A 247 15.06 4.02 -2.89
CA GLY A 247 16.39 3.92 -2.29
C GLY A 247 17.26 2.82 -2.91
N THR A 248 16.63 1.75 -3.42
CA THR A 248 17.32 0.66 -4.14
C THR A 248 17.70 1.06 -5.57
N LEU A 249 16.82 1.77 -6.30
CA LEU A 249 17.04 2.17 -7.69
C LEU A 249 17.95 3.41 -7.79
N PHE A 250 17.82 4.36 -6.86
CA PHE A 250 18.49 5.66 -6.87
C PHE A 250 19.24 5.94 -5.56
N PRO A 251 20.15 5.07 -5.10
CA PRO A 251 20.77 5.18 -3.77
C PRO A 251 21.55 6.47 -3.56
N THR A 252 22.15 7.04 -4.61
CA THR A 252 22.90 8.31 -4.56
C THR A 252 22.01 9.56 -4.60
N HIS A 253 20.73 9.41 -4.95
CA HIS A 253 19.75 10.49 -4.98
C HIS A 253 18.93 10.63 -3.67
N VAL A 254 19.19 9.80 -2.67
CA VAL A 254 18.55 9.90 -1.35
C VAL A 254 19.37 10.78 -0.42
N ARG A 255 18.71 11.70 0.30
CA ARG A 255 19.32 12.46 1.41
C ARG A 255 18.78 12.04 2.76
N ARG A 256 17.46 11.97 2.90
CA ARG A 256 16.73 11.47 4.08
C ARG A 256 15.63 10.54 3.61
N LEU A 257 15.47 9.42 4.28
CA LEU A 257 14.40 8.47 4.00
C LEU A 257 13.82 7.99 5.33
N VAL A 258 12.59 8.41 5.60
CA VAL A 258 11.77 7.93 6.71
C VAL A 258 10.69 7.02 6.14
N VAL A 259 10.54 5.84 6.70
CA VAL A 259 9.50 4.87 6.32
C VAL A 259 8.77 4.41 7.58
N ASP A 260 7.46 4.58 7.59
CA ASP A 260 6.59 4.38 8.75
C ASP A 260 5.48 3.38 8.41
N SER A 261 5.30 2.37 9.25
CA SER A 261 4.33 1.29 9.01
C SER A 261 4.67 0.50 7.74
N VAL A 262 5.67 -0.37 7.88
CA VAL A 262 6.47 -0.89 6.75
C VAL A 262 5.86 -2.12 6.11
N VAL A 263 5.57 -2.02 4.82
CA VAL A 263 5.27 -3.19 3.97
C VAL A 263 6.49 -4.11 3.90
N ASN A 264 6.28 -5.42 4.10
CA ASN A 264 7.36 -6.41 3.98
C ASN A 264 7.91 -6.44 2.54
N PRO A 265 9.18 -6.02 2.32
CA PRO A 265 9.73 -5.83 0.98
C PRO A 265 10.25 -7.11 0.33
N SER A 266 10.10 -8.27 0.96
CA SER A 266 10.56 -9.52 0.37
C SER A 266 9.67 -9.94 -0.81
N ARG A 267 10.29 -10.45 -1.88
CA ARG A 267 9.60 -10.75 -3.13
C ARG A 267 8.49 -11.78 -2.99
N GLU A 268 8.68 -12.74 -2.09
CA GLU A 268 7.74 -13.80 -1.77
C GLU A 268 6.52 -13.29 -0.97
N LYS A 269 6.65 -12.12 -0.33
CA LYS A 269 5.55 -11.46 0.40
C LYS A 269 4.73 -10.53 -0.50
N ILE A 270 5.37 -9.87 -1.47
CA ILE A 270 4.75 -8.91 -2.38
C ILE A 270 3.96 -9.65 -3.47
N TRP A 271 2.61 -9.61 -3.57
CA TRP A 271 1.69 -9.00 -2.58
C TRP A 271 0.82 -10.05 -1.88
N TYR A 272 0.61 -11.22 -2.55
CA TYR A 272 -0.35 -12.22 -2.10
C TYR A 272 -0.15 -12.65 -0.65
N GLN A 273 1.08 -12.98 -0.28
CA GLN A 273 1.36 -13.44 1.08
C GLN A 273 1.24 -12.30 2.10
N ALA A 274 1.57 -11.04 1.73
CA ALA A 274 1.39 -9.90 2.62
C ALA A 274 -0.08 -9.69 2.99
N ASN A 275 -1.01 -9.90 2.04
CA ASN A 275 -2.44 -9.81 2.29
C ASN A 275 -2.93 -10.93 3.24
N LEU A 276 -2.39 -12.14 3.14
CA LEU A 276 -2.70 -13.21 4.10
C LEU A 276 -2.14 -12.91 5.51
N ASP A 277 -0.96 -12.30 5.59
CA ASP A 277 -0.36 -11.89 6.87
C ASP A 277 -1.19 -10.75 7.52
N GLN A 278 -1.77 -9.85 6.73
CA GLN A 278 -2.71 -8.82 7.19
C GLN A 278 -3.95 -9.41 7.85
N ASP A 279 -4.54 -10.46 7.30
CA ASP A 279 -5.74 -11.10 7.87
C ASP A 279 -5.52 -11.52 9.32
N VAL A 280 -4.33 -12.08 9.61
CA VAL A 280 -3.93 -12.49 10.96
C VAL A 280 -3.77 -11.27 11.88
N ALA A 281 -3.12 -10.22 11.39
CA ALA A 281 -2.84 -9.02 12.17
C ALA A 281 -4.10 -8.20 12.45
N PHE A 282 -5.01 -8.07 11.48
CA PHE A 282 -6.31 -7.42 11.67
C PHE A 282 -7.18 -8.13 12.71
N GLU A 283 -7.19 -9.46 12.72
CA GLU A 283 -7.88 -10.21 13.79
C GLU A 283 -7.26 -9.94 15.17
N GLY A 284 -5.94 -9.82 15.23
CA GLY A 284 -5.23 -9.45 16.46
C GLY A 284 -5.70 -8.09 17.00
N ARG A 285 -5.76 -7.08 16.13
CA ARG A 285 -6.21 -5.74 16.49
C ARG A 285 -7.71 -5.65 16.77
N TRP A 286 -8.51 -6.43 16.06
CA TRP A 286 -9.93 -6.60 16.36
C TRP A 286 -10.14 -7.10 17.81
N LYS A 287 -9.33 -8.07 18.23
CA LYS A 287 -9.35 -8.58 19.61
C LYS A 287 -8.91 -7.53 20.63
N ASP A 288 -7.94 -6.68 20.30
CA ASP A 288 -7.50 -5.57 21.16
C ASP A 288 -8.63 -4.55 21.33
N TRP A 289 -9.23 -4.11 20.23
CA TRP A 289 -10.34 -3.15 20.27
C TRP A 289 -11.56 -3.68 21.01
N THR A 290 -12.02 -4.91 20.72
CA THR A 290 -13.17 -5.49 21.41
C THR A 290 -12.92 -5.74 22.90
N LYS A 291 -11.66 -5.99 23.30
CA LYS A 291 -11.26 -6.01 24.71
C LYS A 291 -11.36 -4.62 25.35
N TRP A 292 -10.89 -3.57 24.66
CA TRP A 292 -11.00 -2.20 25.12
C TRP A 292 -12.46 -1.75 25.23
N VAL A 293 -13.32 -2.09 24.28
CA VAL A 293 -14.77 -1.84 24.36
C VAL A 293 -15.36 -2.48 25.61
N ALA A 294 -15.02 -3.75 25.89
CA ALA A 294 -15.49 -4.46 27.08
C ALA A 294 -15.00 -3.82 28.39
N GLN A 295 -13.79 -3.30 28.44
CA GLN A 295 -13.26 -2.58 29.59
C GLN A 295 -13.97 -1.23 29.86
N ASN A 296 -14.67 -0.72 28.86
CA ASN A 296 -15.42 0.54 28.90
C ASN A 296 -16.95 0.31 28.76
N ASP A 297 -17.45 -0.85 29.24
CA ASP A 297 -18.85 -1.21 29.12
C ASP A 297 -19.80 -0.25 29.85
N ALA A 298 -19.35 0.39 30.91
CA ALA A 298 -20.10 1.44 31.61
C ALA A 298 -20.47 2.63 30.69
N THR A 299 -19.66 2.88 29.65
CA THR A 299 -19.91 3.94 28.66
C THR A 299 -20.69 3.42 27.44
N TYR A 300 -20.31 2.24 26.94
CA TYR A 300 -20.82 1.76 25.64
C TYR A 300 -21.95 0.74 25.73
N HIS A 301 -22.13 0.07 26.85
CA HIS A 301 -23.17 -0.95 27.07
C HIS A 301 -23.18 -2.08 26.01
N LEU A 302 -21.97 -2.44 25.51
CA LEU A 302 -21.78 -3.47 24.48
C LEU A 302 -21.36 -4.83 25.04
N GLY A 303 -21.17 -4.91 26.37
CA GLY A 303 -20.79 -6.12 27.11
C GLY A 303 -19.47 -5.96 27.85
N ASP A 304 -19.45 -6.44 29.10
CA ASP A 304 -18.36 -6.32 30.06
C ASP A 304 -17.21 -7.32 29.82
N THR A 305 -17.35 -8.19 28.82
CA THR A 305 -16.31 -9.13 28.39
C THR A 305 -16.14 -9.12 26.88
N ARG A 306 -14.94 -9.38 26.39
CA ARG A 306 -14.67 -9.50 24.95
C ARG A 306 -15.62 -10.51 24.28
N ALA A 307 -15.96 -11.60 24.96
CA ALA A 307 -16.87 -12.61 24.43
C ALA A 307 -18.29 -12.05 24.20
N LYS A 308 -18.81 -11.24 25.12
CA LYS A 308 -20.10 -10.56 24.97
C LYS A 308 -20.07 -9.54 23.83
N VAL A 309 -19.03 -8.74 23.73
CA VAL A 309 -18.83 -7.79 22.61
C VAL A 309 -18.77 -8.55 21.28
N GLN A 310 -18.03 -9.66 21.22
CA GLN A 310 -17.94 -10.49 20.01
C GLN A 310 -19.31 -11.12 19.65
N ALA A 311 -20.09 -11.54 20.62
CA ALA A 311 -21.43 -12.08 20.38
C ALA A 311 -22.36 -11.01 19.78
N LYS A 312 -22.34 -9.78 20.32
CA LYS A 312 -23.10 -8.64 19.76
C LYS A 312 -22.65 -8.28 18.33
N TRP A 313 -21.34 -8.41 18.02
CA TRP A 313 -20.84 -8.24 16.65
C TRP A 313 -21.44 -9.27 15.69
N LEU A 314 -21.48 -10.54 16.10
CA LEU A 314 -22.06 -11.61 15.28
C LEU A 314 -23.57 -11.41 15.09
N GLU A 315 -24.28 -10.97 16.12
CA GLU A 315 -25.69 -10.62 16.06
C GLU A 315 -25.95 -9.45 15.09
N LEU A 316 -25.16 -8.36 15.19
CA LEU A 316 -25.24 -7.21 14.30
C LEU A 316 -25.05 -7.65 12.84
N ARG A 317 -24.02 -8.45 12.55
CA ARG A 317 -23.79 -8.99 11.21
C ARG A 317 -24.94 -9.85 10.70
N ALA A 318 -25.48 -10.73 11.56
CA ALA A 318 -26.60 -11.59 11.18
C ALA A 318 -27.87 -10.78 10.88
N THR A 319 -28.13 -9.73 11.66
CA THR A 319 -29.22 -8.79 11.43
C THR A 319 -29.06 -8.07 10.10
N ALA A 320 -27.89 -7.48 9.84
CA ALA A 320 -27.58 -6.77 8.60
C ALA A 320 -27.60 -7.68 7.36
N LYS A 321 -27.22 -8.96 7.52
CA LYS A 321 -27.29 -9.96 6.45
C LYS A 321 -28.72 -10.29 6.06
N LYS A 322 -29.61 -10.43 7.06
CA LYS A 322 -31.03 -10.74 6.84
C LYS A 322 -31.79 -9.55 6.28
N ASN A 323 -31.58 -8.38 6.88
CA ASN A 323 -32.20 -7.11 6.51
C ASN A 323 -31.15 -6.01 6.60
N PRO A 324 -30.64 -5.50 5.48
CA PRO A 324 -29.67 -4.42 5.50
C PRO A 324 -30.21 -3.21 6.27
N ILE A 325 -29.42 -2.72 7.21
CA ILE A 325 -29.80 -1.65 8.13
C ILE A 325 -29.99 -0.37 7.33
N GLY A 326 -31.16 0.28 7.46
CA GLY A 326 -31.55 1.41 6.62
C GLY A 326 -31.63 1.07 5.12
N GLY A 327 -31.71 -0.22 4.74
CA GLY A 327 -31.71 -0.67 3.35
C GLY A 327 -30.34 -0.62 2.66
N LEU A 328 -29.29 -0.11 3.32
CA LEU A 328 -27.99 0.21 2.74
C LEU A 328 -26.82 -0.52 3.41
N VAL A 329 -26.88 -0.74 4.74
CA VAL A 329 -25.75 -1.26 5.50
C VAL A 329 -25.89 -2.77 5.68
N GLY A 330 -25.24 -3.53 4.82
CA GLY A 330 -25.08 -4.97 4.91
C GLY A 330 -23.76 -5.37 5.59
N PRO A 331 -23.42 -6.68 5.63
CA PRO A 331 -22.19 -7.16 6.25
C PRO A 331 -20.90 -6.55 5.65
N ALA A 332 -20.89 -6.22 4.35
CA ALA A 332 -19.73 -5.64 3.70
C ALA A 332 -19.49 -4.19 4.18
N GLU A 333 -20.55 -3.39 4.27
CA GLU A 333 -20.49 -2.02 4.77
C GLU A 333 -20.10 -1.99 6.25
N LEU A 334 -20.62 -2.94 7.06
CA LEU A 334 -20.18 -3.09 8.45
C LEU A 334 -18.67 -3.37 8.54
N ILE A 335 -18.13 -4.32 7.77
CA ILE A 335 -16.69 -4.60 7.76
C ILE A 335 -15.91 -3.33 7.36
N SER A 336 -16.35 -2.63 6.33
CA SER A 336 -15.71 -1.38 5.87
C SER A 336 -15.68 -0.31 6.94
N PHE A 337 -16.75 -0.13 7.70
CA PHE A 337 -16.81 0.82 8.80
C PHE A 337 -15.95 0.40 9.99
N PHE A 338 -16.14 -0.83 10.46
CA PHE A 338 -15.48 -1.32 11.67
C PHE A 338 -13.97 -1.57 11.50
N GLN A 339 -13.46 -1.76 10.28
CA GLN A 339 -12.02 -1.94 10.04
C GLN A 339 -11.18 -0.72 10.45
N SER A 340 -11.80 0.47 10.57
CA SER A 340 -11.10 1.67 11.04
C SER A 340 -10.51 1.49 12.44
N ALA A 341 -11.17 0.74 13.31
CA ALA A 341 -10.71 0.48 14.68
C ALA A 341 -9.42 -0.38 14.72
N PRO A 342 -9.29 -1.52 14.02
CA PRO A 342 -8.02 -2.21 13.87
C PRO A 342 -6.90 -1.38 13.25
N TYR A 343 -7.22 -0.43 12.36
CA TYR A 343 -6.23 0.45 11.74
C TYR A 343 -5.68 1.51 12.70
N TYR A 344 -6.57 2.19 13.45
CA TYR A 344 -6.23 3.42 14.17
C TYR A 344 -6.81 3.42 15.57
N ASP A 345 -5.97 3.63 16.58
CA ASP A 345 -6.44 3.75 17.96
C ASP A 345 -7.38 4.96 18.10
N SER A 346 -7.17 6.03 17.35
CA SER A 346 -8.06 7.19 17.32
C SER A 346 -9.48 6.90 16.85
N ALA A 347 -9.69 5.79 16.15
CA ALA A 347 -11.02 5.34 15.71
C ALA A 347 -11.76 4.51 16.77
N TRP A 348 -11.12 4.13 17.88
CA TRP A 348 -11.71 3.22 18.87
C TRP A 348 -12.97 3.79 19.51
N ALA A 349 -12.88 4.97 20.10
CA ALA A 349 -14.01 5.60 20.76
C ALA A 349 -15.13 5.99 19.77
N PRO A 350 -14.86 6.67 18.65
CA PRO A 350 -15.93 7.00 17.69
C PRO A 350 -16.65 5.76 17.15
N THR A 351 -15.93 4.69 16.82
CA THR A 351 -16.54 3.46 16.31
C THR A 351 -17.41 2.78 17.37
N ALA A 352 -16.93 2.71 18.62
CA ALA A 352 -17.70 2.14 19.73
C ALA A 352 -18.95 2.98 20.04
N GLN A 353 -18.85 4.31 19.97
CA GLN A 353 -19.98 5.20 20.20
C GLN A 353 -21.10 5.03 19.16
N VAL A 354 -20.76 4.93 17.88
CA VAL A 354 -21.74 4.64 16.82
C VAL A 354 -22.44 3.32 17.07
N TRP A 355 -21.67 2.27 17.43
CA TRP A 355 -22.24 0.98 17.71
C TRP A 355 -23.13 0.97 18.97
N SER A 356 -22.72 1.67 20.03
CA SER A 356 -23.50 1.84 21.26
C SER A 356 -24.85 2.53 20.98
N LYS A 357 -24.85 3.61 20.19
CA LYS A 357 -26.09 4.30 19.77
C LYS A 357 -27.03 3.37 19.02
N TYR A 358 -26.50 2.61 18.06
CA TYR A 358 -27.28 1.60 17.34
C TYR A 358 -27.88 0.56 18.29
N ALA A 359 -27.08 0.03 19.22
CA ALA A 359 -27.55 -0.95 20.21
C ALA A 359 -28.63 -0.38 21.16
N ALA A 360 -28.66 0.93 21.37
CA ALA A 360 -29.69 1.64 22.11
C ALA A 360 -30.94 1.99 21.26
N GLY A 361 -30.97 1.58 19.98
CA GLY A 361 -32.13 1.76 19.09
C GLY A 361 -31.98 2.89 18.06
N ASP A 362 -30.88 3.65 18.07
CA ASP A 362 -30.59 4.69 17.07
C ASP A 362 -29.99 4.07 15.80
N THR A 363 -30.87 3.57 14.95
CA THR A 363 -30.49 2.96 13.65
C THR A 363 -29.80 3.97 12.72
N GLN A 364 -30.21 5.25 12.78
CA GLN A 364 -29.69 6.28 11.89
C GLN A 364 -28.20 6.55 12.12
N ALA A 365 -27.74 6.54 13.38
CA ALA A 365 -26.33 6.71 13.70
C ALA A 365 -25.41 5.72 12.95
N LEU A 366 -25.84 4.46 12.80
CA LEU A 366 -25.05 3.45 12.06
C LEU A 366 -25.18 3.64 10.54
N VAL A 367 -26.34 4.04 10.05
CA VAL A 367 -26.54 4.35 8.62
C VAL A 367 -25.66 5.53 8.20
N ASP A 368 -25.68 6.63 8.96
CA ASP A 368 -24.88 7.83 8.67
C ASP A 368 -23.36 7.54 8.67
N ALA A 369 -22.92 6.60 9.51
CA ALA A 369 -21.51 6.25 9.63
C ALA A 369 -21.02 5.21 8.63
N ALA A 370 -21.87 4.26 8.23
CA ALA A 370 -21.46 3.07 7.47
C ALA A 370 -22.00 3.01 6.04
N ALA A 371 -23.12 3.69 5.74
CA ALA A 371 -23.64 3.72 4.37
C ALA A 371 -22.82 4.66 3.48
N PRO A 372 -22.63 4.34 2.20
CA PRO A 372 -22.00 5.25 1.25
C PRO A 372 -22.92 6.45 0.99
N ASP A 373 -22.33 7.63 0.91
CA ASP A 373 -23.04 8.82 0.42
C ASP A 373 -23.10 8.79 -1.11
N LEU A 374 -24.24 8.39 -1.66
CA LEU A 374 -24.45 8.30 -3.10
C LEU A 374 -24.53 9.66 -3.78
N SER A 375 -24.75 10.75 -3.03
CA SER A 375 -24.80 12.13 -3.55
C SER A 375 -23.41 12.75 -3.70
N ASP A 376 -22.40 12.29 -2.97
CA ASP A 376 -21.01 12.75 -3.08
C ASP A 376 -20.30 12.12 -4.31
N THR A 377 -20.65 12.62 -5.49
CA THR A 377 -20.08 12.12 -6.75
C THR A 377 -18.56 12.27 -6.84
N ALA A 378 -17.99 13.31 -6.23
CA ALA A 378 -16.55 13.55 -6.22
C ALA A 378 -15.82 12.60 -5.26
N GLY A 379 -16.36 12.35 -4.07
CA GLY A 379 -15.85 11.36 -3.12
C GLY A 379 -15.96 9.95 -3.67
N ASN A 380 -17.07 9.61 -4.33
CA ASN A 380 -17.28 8.32 -4.97
C ASN A 380 -16.27 8.07 -6.11
N ALA A 381 -16.00 9.09 -6.94
CA ALA A 381 -14.96 9.02 -7.97
C ALA A 381 -13.56 8.86 -7.36
N THR A 382 -13.29 9.52 -6.25
CA THR A 382 -12.02 9.40 -5.51
C THR A 382 -11.85 7.99 -4.92
N SER A 383 -12.90 7.43 -4.34
CA SER A 383 -12.91 6.10 -3.75
C SER A 383 -12.71 5.01 -4.81
N GLU A 384 -13.42 5.11 -5.95
CA GLU A 384 -13.24 4.19 -7.09
C GLU A 384 -11.82 4.28 -7.66
N ASN A 385 -11.31 5.49 -7.90
CA ASN A 385 -9.96 5.71 -8.40
C ASN A 385 -8.90 5.12 -7.45
N GLY A 386 -9.02 5.36 -6.15
CA GLY A 386 -8.11 4.79 -5.15
C GLY A 386 -8.07 3.26 -5.22
N ASN A 387 -9.24 2.61 -5.29
CA ASN A 387 -9.33 1.16 -5.44
C ASN A 387 -8.80 0.65 -6.80
N ALA A 388 -9.05 1.39 -7.88
CA ALA A 388 -8.54 1.06 -9.21
C ALA A 388 -7.01 1.09 -9.25
N VAL A 389 -6.39 2.11 -8.64
CA VAL A 389 -4.93 2.22 -8.54
C VAL A 389 -4.36 1.16 -7.61
N TYR A 390 -4.99 0.91 -6.45
CA TYR A 390 -4.60 -0.18 -5.55
C TYR A 390 -4.51 -1.50 -6.32
N THR A 391 -5.60 -1.89 -6.96
CA THR A 391 -5.66 -3.12 -7.74
C THR A 391 -4.63 -3.14 -8.88
N ALA A 392 -4.52 -2.04 -9.64
CA ALA A 392 -3.61 -1.98 -10.77
C ALA A 392 -2.14 -2.10 -10.37
N VAL A 393 -1.72 -1.46 -9.28
CA VAL A 393 -0.33 -1.53 -8.79
C VAL A 393 -0.03 -2.91 -8.25
N GLU A 394 -0.84 -3.45 -7.35
CA GLU A 394 -0.58 -4.74 -6.74
C GLU A 394 -0.61 -5.88 -7.75
N CYS A 395 -1.62 -5.88 -8.65
CA CYS A 395 -1.72 -6.90 -9.68
C CYS A 395 -0.59 -6.81 -10.71
N THR A 396 -0.02 -5.63 -10.96
CA THR A 396 1.03 -5.45 -11.97
C THR A 396 2.44 -5.67 -11.40
N ASP A 397 2.68 -5.28 -10.14
CA ASP A 397 3.99 -5.39 -9.48
C ASP A 397 4.49 -6.83 -9.29
N ALA A 398 3.58 -7.77 -9.08
CA ALA A 398 3.91 -9.15 -8.74
C ALA A 398 3.03 -10.17 -9.46
N LYS A 399 3.51 -11.42 -9.51
CA LYS A 399 2.70 -12.55 -9.94
C LYS A 399 1.80 -13.01 -8.81
N TRP A 400 0.54 -13.24 -9.14
CA TRP A 400 -0.48 -13.73 -8.20
C TRP A 400 -0.92 -15.16 -8.56
N PRO A 401 -1.42 -15.93 -7.58
CA PRO A 401 -2.02 -17.25 -7.88
C PRO A 401 -3.20 -17.10 -8.84
N THR A 402 -3.17 -17.82 -9.95
CA THR A 402 -4.27 -17.84 -10.95
C THR A 402 -5.29 -18.94 -10.65
N SER A 403 -4.92 -19.95 -9.85
CA SER A 403 -5.80 -21.05 -9.47
C SER A 403 -6.72 -20.69 -8.32
N TRP A 404 -8.03 -20.76 -8.55
CA TRP A 404 -9.02 -20.60 -7.49
C TRP A 404 -8.81 -21.55 -6.29
N LYS A 405 -8.36 -22.79 -6.55
CA LYS A 405 -8.08 -23.78 -5.49
C LYS A 405 -7.08 -23.24 -4.45
N THR A 406 -6.10 -22.45 -4.87
CA THR A 406 -5.14 -21.81 -3.95
C THR A 406 -5.82 -20.77 -3.06
N TRP A 407 -6.59 -19.86 -3.67
CA TRP A 407 -7.34 -18.82 -2.94
C TRP A 407 -8.34 -19.42 -1.95
N ASP A 408 -9.13 -20.40 -2.41
CA ASP A 408 -10.13 -21.05 -1.56
C ASP A 408 -9.52 -21.78 -0.38
N ARG A 409 -8.47 -22.59 -0.62
CA ARG A 409 -7.74 -23.29 0.43
C ARG A 409 -7.20 -22.33 1.48
N ASP A 410 -6.48 -21.29 1.06
CA ASP A 410 -5.76 -20.41 1.96
C ASP A 410 -6.72 -19.55 2.77
N ASN A 411 -7.73 -18.97 2.13
CA ASN A 411 -8.69 -18.10 2.82
C ASN A 411 -9.69 -18.89 3.66
N THR A 412 -10.14 -20.08 3.24
CA THR A 412 -10.96 -20.96 4.09
C THR A 412 -10.21 -21.39 5.36
N ARG A 413 -8.92 -21.71 5.22
CA ARG A 413 -8.06 -22.06 6.37
C ARG A 413 -7.88 -20.89 7.32
N LEU A 414 -7.57 -19.70 6.81
CA LEU A 414 -7.36 -18.50 7.63
C LEU A 414 -8.64 -18.05 8.31
N HIS A 415 -9.76 -18.02 7.61
CA HIS A 415 -11.04 -17.59 8.13
C HIS A 415 -11.49 -18.33 9.39
N LYS A 416 -11.10 -19.59 9.56
CA LYS A 416 -11.44 -20.39 10.77
C LYS A 416 -10.95 -19.72 12.06
N ASN A 417 -9.78 -19.08 12.04
CA ASN A 417 -9.14 -18.49 13.21
C ASN A 417 -9.08 -16.96 13.17
N TYR A 418 -9.26 -16.37 11.97
CA TYR A 418 -9.11 -14.95 11.68
C TYR A 418 -10.28 -14.44 10.81
N PRO A 419 -11.53 -14.53 11.33
CA PRO A 419 -12.73 -14.32 10.52
C PRO A 419 -13.01 -12.85 10.15
N PHE A 420 -12.40 -11.87 10.81
CA PHE A 420 -12.79 -10.48 10.70
C PHE A 420 -12.63 -9.93 9.26
N MET A 421 -11.45 -10.07 8.66
CA MET A 421 -11.14 -9.46 7.36
C MET A 421 -10.92 -10.46 6.22
N THR A 422 -10.62 -11.73 6.50
CA THR A 422 -10.08 -12.69 5.54
C THR A 422 -10.81 -12.72 4.20
N TRP A 423 -12.12 -12.94 4.19
CA TRP A 423 -12.85 -13.01 2.93
C TRP A 423 -13.02 -11.64 2.25
N ALA A 424 -13.17 -10.56 3.00
CA ALA A 424 -13.22 -9.22 2.43
C ALA A 424 -11.92 -8.87 1.69
N ASN A 425 -10.79 -9.15 2.34
CA ASN A 425 -9.46 -8.95 1.77
C ASN A 425 -9.20 -9.86 0.55
N ALA A 426 -9.63 -11.13 0.62
CA ALA A 426 -9.55 -12.07 -0.49
C ALA A 426 -10.25 -11.54 -1.75
N TRP A 427 -11.49 -11.07 -1.62
CA TRP A 427 -12.27 -10.58 -2.75
C TRP A 427 -11.73 -9.28 -3.33
N MET A 428 -11.22 -8.39 -2.49
CA MET A 428 -10.57 -7.15 -2.92
C MET A 428 -9.36 -7.42 -3.81
N ASN A 429 -8.61 -8.46 -3.53
CA ASN A 429 -7.38 -8.81 -4.25
C ASN A 429 -7.57 -9.85 -5.37
N LEU A 430 -8.69 -10.55 -5.41
CA LEU A 430 -8.96 -11.60 -6.40
C LEU A 430 -8.95 -11.13 -7.87
N PRO A 431 -9.21 -9.86 -8.23
CA PRO A 431 -9.00 -9.37 -9.59
C PRO A 431 -7.61 -9.68 -10.15
N CYS A 432 -6.58 -9.78 -9.29
CA CYS A 432 -5.21 -10.11 -9.68
C CYS A 432 -5.04 -11.53 -10.24
N ALA A 433 -5.93 -12.47 -9.89
CA ALA A 433 -5.92 -13.82 -10.44
C ALA A 433 -6.24 -13.87 -11.95
N THR A 434 -6.97 -12.88 -12.45
CA THR A 434 -7.37 -12.76 -13.87
C THR A 434 -6.89 -11.44 -14.48
N TRP A 435 -5.82 -10.86 -13.94
CA TRP A 435 -5.32 -9.56 -14.36
C TRP A 435 -4.94 -9.53 -15.84
N PRO A 436 -5.50 -8.61 -16.62
CA PRO A 436 -5.34 -8.63 -18.10
C PRO A 436 -4.03 -8.03 -18.58
N SER A 437 -3.23 -7.46 -17.69
CA SER A 437 -1.95 -6.85 -18.01
C SER A 437 -0.78 -7.72 -17.56
N LYS A 438 0.43 -7.40 -18.04
CA LYS A 438 1.65 -8.09 -17.63
C LYS A 438 1.88 -7.92 -16.13
N GLN A 439 2.12 -9.03 -15.45
CA GLN A 439 2.58 -9.08 -14.07
C GLN A 439 4.11 -9.17 -14.05
N TYR A 440 4.75 -8.33 -13.26
CA TYR A 440 6.21 -8.25 -13.20
C TYR A 440 6.77 -9.05 -12.02
N THR A 441 8.07 -9.04 -11.88
CA THR A 441 8.76 -9.51 -10.68
C THR A 441 9.10 -8.29 -9.83
N PRO A 442 8.76 -8.28 -8.53
CA PRO A 442 9.06 -7.19 -7.63
C PRO A 442 10.54 -6.83 -7.62
N VAL A 443 10.84 -5.55 -7.41
CA VAL A 443 12.22 -5.09 -7.22
C VAL A 443 12.81 -5.78 -5.98
N GLU A 444 14.03 -6.30 -6.11
CA GLU A 444 14.76 -6.81 -4.95
C GLU A 444 15.30 -5.65 -4.11
N VAL A 445 14.59 -5.34 -3.04
CA VAL A 445 14.97 -4.28 -2.10
C VAL A 445 16.23 -4.68 -1.34
N LYS A 446 17.25 -3.85 -1.42
CA LYS A 446 18.53 -4.02 -0.71
C LYS A 446 19.36 -2.75 -0.67
N THR A 447 20.24 -2.66 0.29
CA THR A 447 21.26 -1.59 0.34
C THR A 447 22.14 -1.63 -0.91
N LYS A 448 22.34 -0.47 -1.51
CA LYS A 448 23.36 -0.25 -2.55
C LYS A 448 24.31 0.86 -2.13
N LYS A 449 25.50 0.89 -2.74
CA LYS A 449 26.51 1.92 -2.49
C LYS A 449 25.92 3.33 -2.71
N GLY A 450 26.06 4.18 -1.74
CA GLY A 450 25.55 5.56 -1.77
C GLY A 450 24.20 5.79 -1.10
N LEU A 451 23.49 4.72 -0.69
CA LEU A 451 22.28 4.87 0.13
C LEU A 451 22.67 5.31 1.55
N PRO A 452 22.20 6.47 2.03
CA PRO A 452 22.41 6.89 3.41
C PRO A 452 21.63 6.00 4.39
N PRO A 453 21.93 6.09 5.69
CA PRO A 453 21.11 5.43 6.71
C PRO A 453 19.64 5.82 6.61
N VAL A 454 18.75 4.85 6.76
CA VAL A 454 17.28 5.00 6.68
C VAL A 454 16.69 4.90 8.07
N LEU A 455 15.70 5.75 8.38
CA LEU A 455 14.94 5.64 9.61
C LEU A 455 13.65 4.86 9.36
N ILE A 456 13.46 3.79 10.10
CA ILE A 456 12.30 2.90 10.04
C ILE A 456 11.49 3.13 11.32
N VAL A 457 10.20 3.37 11.17
CA VAL A 457 9.26 3.56 12.28
C VAL A 457 8.16 2.51 12.17
N GLN A 458 7.80 1.88 13.29
CA GLN A 458 6.81 0.80 13.27
C GLN A 458 6.11 0.63 14.61
N SER A 459 4.79 0.56 14.62
CA SER A 459 4.03 0.02 15.74
C SER A 459 4.13 -1.51 15.79
N GLU A 460 4.32 -2.06 17.00
CA GLU A 460 4.53 -3.51 17.19
C GLU A 460 3.31 -4.35 16.78
N ARG A 461 2.10 -3.79 16.84
CA ARG A 461 0.84 -4.46 16.58
C ARG A 461 0.07 -3.88 15.38
N ASP A 462 0.76 -3.23 14.46
CA ASP A 462 0.15 -2.70 13.24
C ASP A 462 -0.54 -3.81 12.44
N ALA A 463 -1.82 -3.61 12.12
CA ALA A 463 -2.62 -4.60 11.40
C ALA A 463 -2.38 -4.57 9.88
N ALA A 464 -2.21 -3.38 9.32
CA ALA A 464 -2.11 -3.20 7.87
C ALA A 464 -0.71 -3.55 7.34
N THR A 465 0.32 -3.29 8.16
CA THR A 465 1.71 -3.61 7.85
C THR A 465 2.34 -4.28 9.07
N PRO A 466 2.22 -5.61 9.19
CA PRO A 466 2.73 -6.35 10.34
C PRO A 466 4.21 -6.11 10.62
N TYR A 467 4.60 -6.11 11.89
CA TYR A 467 5.92 -5.75 12.42
C TYR A 467 7.09 -6.42 11.71
N GLU A 468 6.90 -7.65 11.24
CA GLU A 468 7.90 -8.43 10.51
C GLU A 468 8.36 -7.73 9.23
N GLY A 469 7.53 -6.88 8.63
CA GLY A 469 7.88 -6.06 7.48
C GLY A 469 9.00 -5.06 7.79
N ALA A 470 8.90 -4.37 8.94
CA ALA A 470 9.92 -3.44 9.40
C ALA A 470 11.23 -4.17 9.74
N VAL A 471 11.14 -5.33 10.40
CA VAL A 471 12.31 -6.17 10.72
C VAL A 471 13.02 -6.63 9.44
N GLU A 472 12.24 -7.05 8.43
CA GLU A 472 12.81 -7.49 7.15
C GLU A 472 13.46 -6.33 6.38
N LEU A 473 12.83 -5.16 6.33
CA LEU A 473 13.43 -3.98 5.70
C LEU A 473 14.71 -3.56 6.43
N HIS A 474 14.71 -3.60 7.76
CA HIS A 474 15.89 -3.29 8.57
C HIS A 474 17.07 -4.23 8.27
N LYS A 475 16.82 -5.52 8.10
CA LYS A 475 17.83 -6.49 7.66
C LYS A 475 18.38 -6.17 6.27
N ARG A 476 17.52 -5.73 5.35
CA ARG A 476 17.88 -5.42 3.95
C ARG A 476 18.60 -4.09 3.81
N PHE A 477 18.23 -3.09 4.60
CA PHE A 477 18.84 -1.75 4.58
C PHE A 477 19.91 -1.63 5.68
N LYS A 478 21.14 -2.06 5.33
CA LYS A 478 22.29 -1.97 6.23
C LYS A 478 22.51 -0.53 6.70
N GLY A 479 22.70 -0.35 8.00
CA GLY A 479 22.88 0.97 8.61
C GLY A 479 21.57 1.72 8.92
N SER A 480 20.39 1.19 8.58
CA SER A 480 19.11 1.71 9.05
C SER A 480 18.99 1.61 10.57
N ARG A 481 18.00 2.31 11.13
CA ARG A 481 17.60 2.15 12.54
C ARG A 481 16.10 1.97 12.61
N LEU A 482 15.68 1.06 13.49
CA LEU A 482 14.28 0.74 13.75
C LEU A 482 13.83 1.43 15.04
N ILE A 483 12.78 2.23 14.93
CA ILE A 483 12.05 2.80 16.06
C ILE A 483 10.76 2.02 16.20
N THR A 484 10.63 1.30 17.30
CA THR A 484 9.44 0.49 17.59
C THR A 484 8.60 1.18 18.65
N GLU A 485 7.35 1.46 18.33
CA GLU A 485 6.35 1.78 19.34
C GLU A 485 5.79 0.47 19.89
N THR A 486 6.23 0.11 21.11
CA THR A 486 5.91 -1.19 21.71
C THR A 486 4.47 -1.24 22.25
N LYS A 487 3.81 -2.40 22.12
CA LYS A 487 2.42 -2.65 22.61
C LYS A 487 1.35 -1.73 21.98
N ALA A 488 1.70 -0.91 21.00
CA ALA A 488 0.78 -0.06 20.24
C ALA A 488 0.49 -0.66 18.86
N GLY A 489 -0.59 -0.23 18.22
CA GLY A 489 -1.01 -0.83 16.96
C GLY A 489 -1.57 0.16 15.94
N SER A 490 -1.53 1.46 16.19
CA SER A 490 -1.91 2.46 15.19
C SER A 490 -1.04 2.36 13.95
N HIS A 491 -1.68 2.42 12.79
CA HIS A 491 -1.04 2.44 11.49
C HIS A 491 -0.58 3.86 11.14
N GLY A 492 0.72 4.06 10.89
CA GLY A 492 1.30 5.38 10.63
C GLY A 492 1.39 6.24 11.89
N VAL A 493 2.54 6.24 12.56
CA VAL A 493 2.72 6.91 13.88
C VAL A 493 3.52 8.20 13.82
N THR A 494 4.24 8.45 12.74
CA THR A 494 5.02 9.69 12.54
C THR A 494 4.11 10.92 12.52
N GLY A 495 4.36 11.87 13.41
CA GLY A 495 3.57 13.08 13.51
C GLY A 495 2.21 12.89 14.19
N LEU A 496 2.01 11.77 14.89
CA LEU A 496 0.89 11.55 15.81
C LEU A 496 1.29 11.88 17.26
N VAL A 497 0.66 11.22 18.23
CA VAL A 497 0.75 11.60 19.64
C VAL A 497 2.01 11.10 20.36
N ASN A 498 2.79 10.17 19.81
CA ASN A 498 3.96 9.62 20.48
C ASN A 498 5.17 10.54 20.40
N ALA A 499 5.47 11.25 21.49
CA ALA A 499 6.59 12.19 21.56
C ALA A 499 7.94 11.50 21.31
N CYS A 500 8.18 10.31 21.89
CA CYS A 500 9.44 9.57 21.70
C CYS A 500 9.70 9.24 20.22
N VAL A 501 8.67 8.83 19.48
CA VAL A 501 8.77 8.58 18.03
C VAL A 501 9.07 9.88 17.29
N ASN A 502 8.30 10.95 17.59
CA ASN A 502 8.41 12.23 16.90
C ASN A 502 9.77 12.88 17.11
N GLU A 503 10.34 12.84 18.31
CA GLU A 503 11.69 13.35 18.60
C GLU A 503 12.77 12.64 17.77
N ARG A 504 12.65 11.34 17.56
CA ARG A 504 13.60 10.58 16.74
C ARG A 504 13.49 10.93 15.27
N VAL A 505 12.27 11.07 14.76
CA VAL A 505 12.00 11.48 13.37
C VAL A 505 12.50 12.92 13.15
N ASP A 506 12.19 13.85 14.05
CA ASP A 506 12.65 15.24 14.03
C ASP A 506 14.18 15.30 13.97
N SER A 507 14.85 14.67 14.94
CA SER A 507 16.32 14.61 14.98
C SER A 507 16.92 14.06 13.69
N TYR A 508 16.37 12.98 13.15
CA TYR A 508 16.88 12.40 11.89
C TYR A 508 16.64 13.33 10.69
N LEU A 509 15.47 13.88 10.54
CA LEU A 509 15.18 14.80 9.43
C LEU A 509 16.10 16.01 9.49
N LEU A 510 16.28 16.64 10.65
CA LEU A 510 17.10 17.84 10.79
C LEU A 510 18.60 17.56 10.71
N THR A 511 19.10 16.49 11.31
CA THR A 511 20.55 16.24 11.43
C THR A 511 21.08 15.12 10.53
N GLY A 512 20.24 14.19 10.09
CA GLY A 512 20.61 12.97 9.38
C GLY A 512 21.19 11.87 10.23
N LYS A 513 21.23 12.04 11.55
CA LYS A 513 21.76 11.06 12.46
C LYS A 513 20.64 10.10 12.88
N VAL A 514 20.77 8.82 12.57
CA VAL A 514 19.80 7.79 12.96
C VAL A 514 20.01 7.26 14.39
N GLY A 515 21.06 7.71 15.10
CA GLY A 515 21.46 7.16 16.38
C GLY A 515 22.38 5.93 16.27
N LYS A 516 22.86 5.44 17.43
CA LYS A 516 23.81 4.31 17.51
C LYS A 516 23.11 2.94 17.56
N ALA A 517 21.86 2.90 18.05
CA ALA A 517 21.08 1.68 18.25
C ALA A 517 19.62 1.89 17.86
N ASP A 518 18.89 0.78 17.69
CA ASP A 518 17.44 0.78 17.57
C ASP A 518 16.79 1.29 18.87
N VAL A 519 15.60 1.86 18.76
CA VAL A 519 14.90 2.49 19.88
C VAL A 519 13.54 1.83 20.09
N LYS A 520 13.21 1.54 21.33
CA LYS A 520 11.87 1.14 21.75
C LYS A 520 11.21 2.31 22.49
N CYS A 521 10.17 2.85 21.90
CA CYS A 521 9.30 3.82 22.52
C CYS A 521 8.13 3.09 23.20
N ALA A 522 7.73 3.53 24.38
CA ALA A 522 6.51 3.03 25.02
C ALA A 522 5.28 3.37 24.16
N ALA A 523 4.21 2.60 24.30
CA ALA A 523 2.94 2.93 23.66
C ALA A 523 2.47 4.33 24.05
N HIS A 524 1.84 5.02 23.13
CA HIS A 524 1.01 6.18 23.49
C HIS A 524 -0.18 5.75 24.35
N ALA A 525 -0.81 6.70 25.02
CA ALA A 525 -1.99 6.42 25.83
C ALA A 525 -3.13 5.85 24.97
N THR A 526 -3.80 4.82 25.48
CA THR A 526 -5.04 4.34 24.83
C THR A 526 -6.08 5.45 24.82
N PRO A 527 -6.93 5.52 23.78
CA PRO A 527 -8.00 6.52 23.73
C PRO A 527 -8.87 6.46 24.99
N ALA A 528 -9.30 7.62 25.48
CA ALA A 528 -10.38 7.68 26.44
C ALA A 528 -11.69 7.25 25.79
N PRO A 529 -12.63 6.64 26.56
CA PRO A 529 -13.93 6.21 26.06
C PRO A 529 -14.85 7.37 25.73
#